data_a7fe50a214a7532926ad1cf46c7d8fd1
#
_entry.id   a7fe50a214a7532926ad1cf46c7d8fd1
#
_cell.length_a   1.000
_cell.length_b   1.000
_cell.length_c   1.000
_cell.angle_alpha   90.00
_cell.angle_beta   90.00
_cell.angle_gamma   90.00
#
_symmetry.space_group_name_H-M   'P 1'
#
loop_
_entity.id
_entity.type
_entity.pdbx_description
1 polymer ?
#
loop_
_entity_poly.entity_id
_entity_poly.type
_entity_poly.pdbx_seq_one_letter_code
_entity_poly.pdbx_strand_id
1 'polypeptide(L)'
;RIIDFAFSQIPSELKATSRNKKILLKRLAIKLLPLNFQINRKQGFSIPINSWLKKGAFKDLIWETLLDSSSIFNKKYVHKLLLDQEKGLQNGERLFGLLQFDLWKKEYNAYF
;
A
#
# COMPACT_ATOMS: atom_id res chain seq x y z
N ARG A 1 19.86 -11.28 11.37
CA ARG A 1 20.68 -12.32 10.70
C ARG A 1 20.39 -12.44 9.21
N ILE A 2 19.13 -12.70 8.77
CA ILE A 2 18.85 -12.84 7.32
C ILE A 2 19.07 -11.53 6.56
N ILE A 3 18.69 -10.40 7.14
CA ILE A 3 18.90 -9.07 6.55
C ILE A 3 20.40 -8.80 6.41
N ASP A 4 21.17 -8.98 7.47
CA ASP A 4 22.63 -8.77 7.47
C ASP A 4 23.31 -9.66 6.42
N PHE A 5 22.95 -10.94 6.39
CA PHE A 5 23.44 -11.87 5.37
C PHE A 5 23.08 -11.40 3.95
N ALA A 6 21.82 -11.03 3.72
CA ALA A 6 21.38 -10.60 2.40
C ALA A 6 22.08 -9.33 1.91
N PHE A 7 22.39 -8.40 2.81
CA PHE A 7 23.04 -7.15 2.43
C PHE A 7 24.57 -7.24 2.39
N SER A 8 25.19 -8.03 3.25
CA SER A 8 26.66 -8.13 3.34
C SER A 8 27.27 -9.24 2.47
N GLN A 9 26.57 -10.37 2.29
CA GLN A 9 27.14 -11.56 1.66
C GLN A 9 26.58 -11.84 0.25
N ILE A 10 25.40 -11.33 -0.10
CA ILE A 10 24.82 -11.57 -1.42
C ILE A 10 25.13 -10.40 -2.35
N PRO A 11 25.83 -10.62 -3.49
CA PRO A 11 26.07 -9.61 -4.51
C PRO A 11 24.75 -8.99 -5.04
N SER A 12 24.78 -7.71 -5.36
CA SER A 12 23.61 -6.96 -5.80
C SER A 12 22.98 -7.54 -7.06
N GLU A 13 23.79 -8.06 -7.98
CA GLU A 13 23.39 -8.68 -9.24
C GLU A 13 22.54 -9.94 -9.02
N LEU A 14 22.74 -10.64 -7.92
CA LEU A 14 21.93 -11.80 -7.53
C LEU A 14 20.62 -11.41 -6.82
N LYS A 15 20.50 -10.18 -6.35
CA LYS A 15 19.28 -9.63 -5.74
C LYS A 15 18.35 -9.06 -6.80
N ALA A 16 18.86 -8.08 -7.56
CA ALA A 16 18.09 -7.41 -8.60
C ALA A 16 19.01 -6.75 -9.63
N THR A 17 18.54 -6.62 -10.86
CA THR A 17 19.08 -5.78 -11.92
C THR A 17 18.01 -4.81 -12.41
N SER A 18 18.34 -3.91 -13.35
CA SER A 18 17.35 -3.03 -13.98
C SER A 18 16.17 -3.78 -14.62
N ARG A 19 16.42 -5.00 -15.11
CA ARG A 19 15.42 -5.82 -15.82
C ARG A 19 14.79 -6.92 -14.96
N ASN A 20 15.53 -7.45 -13.99
CA ASN A 20 15.10 -8.62 -13.21
C ASN A 20 15.16 -8.35 -11.70
N LYS A 21 14.10 -8.73 -11.00
CA LYS A 21 13.99 -8.64 -9.54
C LYS A 21 13.92 -10.05 -8.92
N LYS A 22 14.37 -10.17 -7.67
CA LYS A 22 14.31 -11.43 -6.88
C LYS A 22 15.04 -12.59 -7.57
N ILE A 23 16.21 -12.33 -8.18
CA ILE A 23 16.94 -13.28 -9.04
C ILE A 23 17.25 -14.57 -8.29
N LEU A 24 17.91 -14.47 -7.14
CA LEU A 24 18.30 -15.63 -6.34
C LEU A 24 17.09 -16.44 -5.86
N LEU A 25 16.04 -15.74 -5.39
CA LEU A 25 14.81 -16.39 -4.96
C LEU A 25 14.11 -17.12 -6.10
N LYS A 26 14.08 -16.55 -7.30
CA LYS A 26 13.53 -17.21 -8.48
C LYS A 26 14.33 -18.45 -8.86
N ARG A 27 15.66 -18.39 -8.82
CA ARG A 27 16.53 -19.55 -9.06
C ARG A 27 16.29 -20.67 -8.05
N LEU A 28 16.13 -20.32 -6.78
CA LEU A 28 15.80 -21.28 -5.74
C LEU A 28 14.41 -21.88 -5.95
N ALA A 29 13.41 -21.05 -6.27
CA ALA A 29 12.06 -21.50 -6.55
C ALA A 29 11.99 -22.51 -7.71
N ILE A 30 12.75 -22.29 -8.78
CA ILE A 30 12.85 -23.25 -9.91
C ILE A 30 13.34 -24.63 -9.47
N LYS A 31 14.24 -24.67 -8.48
CA LYS A 31 14.80 -25.93 -7.95
C LYS A 31 13.86 -26.66 -7.01
N LEU A 32 13.03 -25.94 -6.25
CA LEU A 32 12.25 -26.49 -5.17
C LEU A 32 10.76 -26.65 -5.49
N LEU A 33 10.23 -25.89 -6.44
CA LEU A 33 8.81 -25.89 -6.75
C LEU A 33 8.50 -26.74 -7.99
N PRO A 34 7.27 -27.26 -8.10
CA PRO A 34 6.85 -28.03 -9.27
C PRO A 34 7.01 -27.25 -10.59
N LEU A 35 7.26 -27.96 -11.70
CA LEU A 35 7.53 -27.36 -13.02
C LEU A 35 6.39 -26.46 -13.53
N ASN A 36 5.16 -26.69 -13.13
CA ASN A 36 4.00 -25.90 -13.49
C ASN A 36 3.83 -24.62 -12.66
N PHE A 37 4.72 -24.35 -11.70
CA PHE A 37 4.66 -23.14 -10.88
C PHE A 37 5.06 -21.89 -11.69
N GLN A 38 4.16 -20.94 -11.78
CA GLN A 38 4.36 -19.71 -12.57
C GLN A 38 5.18 -18.67 -11.80
N ILE A 39 6.50 -18.77 -11.84
CA ILE A 39 7.44 -17.89 -11.10
C ILE A 39 7.31 -16.40 -11.45
N ASN A 40 6.90 -16.09 -12.67
CA ASN A 40 6.79 -14.71 -13.16
C ASN A 40 5.39 -14.10 -12.94
N ARG A 41 4.41 -14.91 -12.51
CA ARG A 41 3.08 -14.41 -12.21
C ARG A 41 3.14 -13.46 -11.01
N LYS A 42 2.90 -12.19 -11.26
CA LYS A 42 2.70 -11.21 -10.20
C LYS A 42 1.25 -11.23 -9.77
N GLN A 43 1.02 -11.65 -8.55
CA GLN A 43 -0.27 -11.48 -7.90
C GLN A 43 -0.02 -10.58 -6.69
N GLY A 44 -0.36 -9.30 -6.82
CA GLY A 44 -0.34 -8.37 -5.70
C GLY A 44 -1.53 -8.64 -4.79
N PHE A 45 -1.35 -8.46 -3.50
CA PHE A 45 -2.46 -8.35 -2.57
C PHE A 45 -3.05 -6.95 -2.74
N SER A 46 -4.14 -6.84 -3.50
CA SER A 46 -4.89 -5.60 -3.60
C SER A 46 -6.06 -5.66 -2.63
N ILE A 47 -6.10 -4.73 -1.71
CA ILE A 47 -7.24 -4.52 -0.85
C ILE A 47 -8.33 -3.84 -1.69
N PRO A 48 -9.61 -4.29 -1.66
CA PRO A 48 -10.68 -3.70 -2.45
C PRO A 48 -11.17 -2.36 -1.85
N ILE A 49 -10.26 -1.41 -1.65
CA ILE A 49 -10.52 -0.12 -0.98
C ILE A 49 -11.64 0.64 -1.66
N ASN A 50 -11.63 0.71 -2.98
CA ASN A 50 -12.68 1.42 -3.73
C ASN A 50 -14.08 0.81 -3.52
N SER A 51 -14.15 -0.49 -3.24
CA SER A 51 -15.41 -1.16 -2.88
C SER A 51 -15.87 -0.79 -1.47
N TRP A 52 -14.94 -0.76 -0.51
CA TRP A 52 -15.23 -0.41 0.88
C TRP A 52 -15.65 1.05 1.05
N LEU A 53 -15.18 1.94 0.16
CA LEU A 53 -15.54 3.36 0.15
C LEU A 53 -16.91 3.66 -0.43
N LYS A 54 -17.62 2.67 -1.01
CA LYS A 54 -18.96 2.89 -1.56
C LYS A 54 -20.03 3.01 -0.47
N LYS A 55 -19.93 2.20 0.59
CA LYS A 55 -20.91 2.16 1.68
C LYS A 55 -20.35 1.48 2.93
N GLY A 56 -20.96 1.76 4.08
CA GLY A 56 -20.67 1.11 5.37
C GLY A 56 -19.62 1.81 6.20
N ALA A 57 -19.34 1.25 7.37
CA ALA A 57 -18.53 1.85 8.43
C ALA A 57 -17.15 2.38 7.97
N PHE A 58 -16.53 1.76 6.98
CA PHE A 58 -15.25 2.24 6.47
C PHE A 58 -15.36 3.55 5.68
N LYS A 59 -16.46 3.73 4.93
CA LYS A 59 -16.77 5.00 4.28
C LYS A 59 -16.98 6.08 5.33
N ASP A 60 -17.80 5.79 6.34
CA ASP A 60 -18.12 6.75 7.40
C ASP A 60 -16.87 7.16 8.17
N LEU A 61 -16.04 6.21 8.55
CA LEU A 61 -14.75 6.46 9.22
C LEU A 61 -13.84 7.42 8.41
N ILE A 62 -13.73 7.23 7.10
CA ILE A 62 -12.88 8.07 6.26
C ILE A 62 -13.43 9.50 6.17
N TRP A 63 -14.75 9.65 6.03
CA TRP A 63 -15.39 10.95 5.99
C TRP A 63 -15.22 11.69 7.31
N GLU A 64 -15.52 11.05 8.42
CA GLU A 64 -15.41 11.62 9.77
C GLU A 64 -13.96 12.01 10.08
N THR A 65 -13.00 11.09 9.88
CA THR A 65 -11.60 11.32 10.25
C THR A 65 -10.97 12.43 9.43
N LEU A 66 -11.13 12.42 8.11
CA LEU A 66 -10.43 13.34 7.23
C LEU A 66 -11.06 14.75 7.21
N LEU A 67 -12.34 14.89 7.57
CA LEU A 67 -13.01 16.19 7.68
C LEU A 67 -13.06 16.72 9.11
N ASP A 68 -12.56 15.96 10.08
CA ASP A 68 -12.45 16.38 11.47
C ASP A 68 -11.62 17.68 11.62
N SER A 69 -11.95 18.50 12.63
CA SER A 69 -11.27 19.77 12.85
C SER A 69 -9.79 19.63 13.18
N SER A 70 -9.39 18.51 13.75
CA SER A 70 -8.00 18.18 14.12
C SER A 70 -7.16 17.65 12.95
N SER A 71 -7.76 17.31 11.81
CA SER A 71 -7.04 16.86 10.63
C SER A 71 -6.16 17.98 10.07
N ILE A 72 -4.92 17.65 9.72
CA ILE A 72 -3.94 18.60 9.16
C ILE A 72 -4.16 18.89 7.66
N PHE A 73 -5.00 18.10 7.02
CA PHE A 73 -5.20 18.21 5.58
C PHE A 73 -6.14 19.35 5.21
N ASN A 74 -5.92 19.90 4.01
CA ASN A 74 -6.82 20.92 3.45
C ASN A 74 -8.22 20.30 3.20
N LYS A 75 -9.18 20.66 4.04
CA LYS A 75 -10.54 20.10 4.02
C LYS A 75 -11.25 20.28 2.69
N LYS A 76 -11.06 21.41 2.02
CA LYS A 76 -11.67 21.69 0.72
C LYS A 76 -11.17 20.70 -0.34
N TYR A 77 -9.88 20.39 -0.32
CA TYR A 77 -9.28 19.44 -1.25
C TYR A 77 -9.70 18.00 -0.91
N VAL A 78 -9.67 17.62 0.37
CA VAL A 78 -10.12 16.30 0.83
C VAL A 78 -11.59 16.07 0.49
N HIS A 79 -12.45 17.04 0.77
CA HIS A 79 -13.88 16.95 0.45
C HIS A 79 -14.10 16.73 -1.06
N LYS A 80 -13.34 17.42 -1.90
CA LYS A 80 -13.37 17.20 -3.35
C LYS A 80 -12.98 15.75 -3.70
N LEU A 81 -11.90 15.21 -3.13
CA LEU A 81 -11.47 13.82 -3.37
C LEU A 81 -12.55 12.81 -2.96
N LEU A 82 -13.22 13.04 -1.85
CA LEU A 82 -14.33 12.20 -1.35
C LEU A 82 -15.52 12.22 -2.30
N LEU A 83 -15.94 13.39 -2.74
CA LEU A 83 -17.04 13.54 -3.71
C LEU A 83 -16.68 12.91 -5.07
N ASP A 84 -15.46 13.09 -5.53
CA ASP A 84 -14.97 12.51 -6.77
C ASP A 84 -14.95 10.96 -6.68
N GLN A 85 -14.59 10.41 -5.51
CA GLN A 85 -14.67 8.96 -5.24
C GLN A 85 -16.12 8.45 -5.32
N GLU A 86 -17.10 9.19 -4.78
CA GLU A 86 -18.52 8.83 -4.87
C GLU A 86 -19.04 8.83 -6.32
N LYS A 87 -18.52 9.75 -7.15
CA LYS A 87 -18.82 9.80 -8.58
C LYS A 87 -18.12 8.72 -9.41
N GLY A 88 -17.32 7.85 -8.77
CA GLY A 88 -16.65 6.72 -9.42
C GLY A 88 -15.21 6.96 -9.84
N LEU A 89 -14.63 8.13 -9.58
CA LEU A 89 -13.19 8.36 -9.75
C LEU A 89 -12.42 7.56 -8.69
N GLN A 90 -11.39 6.85 -9.11
CA GLN A 90 -10.65 5.94 -8.23
C GLN A 90 -9.62 6.68 -7.37
N ASN A 91 -10.08 7.33 -6.31
CA ASN A 91 -9.24 8.01 -5.33
C ASN A 91 -8.98 7.17 -4.06
N GLY A 92 -9.43 5.92 -4.03
CA GLY A 92 -9.40 5.09 -2.81
C GLY A 92 -8.03 4.95 -2.18
N GLU A 93 -6.98 4.72 -2.96
CA GLU A 93 -5.61 4.59 -2.43
C GLU A 93 -5.12 5.90 -1.80
N ARG A 94 -5.44 7.04 -2.42
CA ARG A 94 -5.09 8.37 -1.87
C ARG A 94 -5.81 8.63 -0.57
N LEU A 95 -7.12 8.42 -0.54
CA LEU A 95 -7.94 8.60 0.65
C LEU A 95 -7.51 7.67 1.79
N PHE A 96 -7.15 6.43 1.46
CA PHE A 96 -6.64 5.48 2.44
C PHE A 96 -5.29 5.92 3.02
N GLY A 97 -4.38 6.41 2.18
CA GLY A 97 -3.10 6.95 2.65
C GLY A 97 -3.26 8.15 3.58
N LEU A 98 -4.17 9.07 3.25
CA LEU A 98 -4.49 10.22 4.11
C LEU A 98 -5.10 9.75 5.44
N LEU A 99 -6.04 8.80 5.42
CA LEU A 99 -6.63 8.21 6.61
C LEU A 99 -5.57 7.57 7.51
N GLN A 100 -4.71 6.72 6.95
CA GLN A 100 -3.65 6.06 7.71
C GLN A 100 -2.73 7.07 8.39
N PHE A 101 -2.35 8.12 7.68
CA PHE A 101 -1.49 9.16 8.24
C PHE A 101 -2.18 9.92 9.39
N ASP A 102 -3.45 10.29 9.22
CA ASP A 102 -4.17 11.06 10.24
C ASP A 102 -4.43 10.23 11.50
N LEU A 103 -4.79 8.95 11.34
CA LEU A 103 -4.93 8.00 12.45
C LEU A 103 -3.60 7.76 13.17
N TRP A 104 -2.52 7.55 12.41
CA TRP A 104 -1.18 7.40 12.97
C TRP A 104 -0.75 8.64 13.76
N LYS A 105 -0.97 9.83 13.20
CA LYS A 105 -0.67 11.09 13.87
C LYS A 105 -1.41 11.23 15.21
N LYS A 106 -2.69 10.88 15.23
CA LYS A 106 -3.51 10.89 16.44
C LYS A 106 -3.01 9.90 17.48
N GLU A 107 -2.72 8.67 17.08
CA GLU A 107 -2.26 7.59 17.95
C GLU A 107 -0.92 7.93 18.61
N TYR A 108 0.03 8.48 17.87
CA TYR A 108 1.38 8.78 18.38
C TYR A 108 1.56 10.23 18.84
N ASN A 109 0.50 11.04 18.88
CA ASN A 109 0.55 12.45 19.23
C ASN A 109 1.67 13.21 18.48
N ALA A 110 1.86 12.90 17.20
CA ALA A 110 2.91 13.51 16.38
C ALA A 110 2.53 14.94 15.99
N TYR A 111 3.36 15.90 16.35
CA TYR A 111 3.22 17.32 15.98
C TYR A 111 4.24 17.66 14.89
N PHE A 112 3.76 18.40 13.86
CA PHE A 112 4.58 18.92 12.77
C PHE A 112 4.40 20.42 12.66
#